data_a570940c53e0f06ef384d59b341e2704
#
_entry.id   a570940c53e0f06ef384d59b341e2704
#
_cell.length_a   1.000
_cell.length_b   1.000
_cell.length_c   1.000
_cell.angle_alpha   90.00
_cell.angle_beta   90.00
_cell.angle_gamma   90.00
#
_symmetry.space_group_name_H-M   'P 1'
#
loop_
_entity.id
_entity.type
_entity.pdbx_description
1 polymer ?
#
loop_
_entity_poly.entity_id
_entity_poly.type
_entity_poly.pdbx_seq_one_letter_code
_entity_poly.pdbx_strand_id
1 'polypeptide(L)'
;GKDVSAYDRDQLMSVDYDESELAAEADNRIRTFQADAAREAGIFHHLITLPTYHTAALSTDNLAKEYFGDAGMLGYVAGVQRKEIRQGIACVKHQNRAGSDMGDDHKEYFAGEAALKAGGKDNTMNQFG
;
A
#
# COMPACT_ATOMS: atom_id res chain seq x y z
N GLY A 1 -32.42 -14.43 7.29
CA GLY A 1 -31.19 -14.29 6.52
C GLY A 1 -30.46 -15.62 6.45
N LYS A 2 -29.72 -15.86 5.38
CA LYS A 2 -28.89 -17.07 5.25
C LYS A 2 -27.75 -17.03 6.27
N ASP A 3 -27.42 -18.18 6.83
CA ASP A 3 -26.31 -18.29 7.78
C ASP A 3 -24.96 -18.33 7.01
N VAL A 4 -24.29 -17.19 6.97
CA VAL A 4 -22.98 -17.06 6.32
C VAL A 4 -21.85 -17.69 7.14
N SER A 5 -22.09 -18.11 8.38
CA SER A 5 -21.10 -18.82 9.19
C SER A 5 -20.88 -20.26 8.72
N ALA A 6 -21.84 -20.80 7.97
CA ALA A 6 -21.75 -22.13 7.34
C ALA A 6 -20.91 -22.12 6.04
N TYR A 7 -20.34 -20.99 5.65
CA TYR A 7 -19.49 -20.90 4.48
C TYR A 7 -18.19 -21.69 4.70
N ASP A 8 -17.90 -22.59 3.76
CA ASP A 8 -16.70 -23.41 3.86
C ASP A 8 -15.44 -22.54 3.76
N ARG A 9 -14.54 -22.69 4.74
CA ARG A 9 -13.28 -21.95 4.78
C ARG A 9 -12.43 -22.21 3.52
N ASP A 10 -12.44 -23.42 2.99
CA ASP A 10 -11.67 -23.76 1.80
C ASP A 10 -12.21 -23.04 0.56
N GLN A 11 -13.52 -22.84 0.48
CA GLN A 11 -14.14 -22.01 -0.57
C GLN A 11 -13.76 -20.53 -0.43
N LEU A 12 -13.75 -19.99 0.78
CA LEU A 12 -13.33 -18.60 1.04
C LEU A 12 -11.86 -18.37 0.68
N MET A 13 -11.03 -19.39 0.80
CA MET A 13 -9.60 -19.33 0.50
C MET A 13 -9.26 -19.70 -0.95
N SER A 14 -10.26 -20.12 -1.74
CA SER A 14 -10.07 -20.41 -3.16
C SER A 14 -9.79 -19.16 -3.97
N VAL A 15 -8.83 -19.25 -4.90
CA VAL A 15 -8.54 -18.18 -5.85
C VAL A 15 -9.72 -18.00 -6.82
N ASP A 16 -10.37 -19.10 -7.16
CA ASP A 16 -11.59 -19.13 -7.96
C ASP A 16 -12.81 -19.04 -7.03
N TYR A 17 -13.01 -17.83 -6.52
CA TYR A 17 -14.08 -17.55 -5.59
C TYR A 17 -15.45 -17.88 -6.21
N ASP A 18 -16.22 -18.72 -5.53
CA ASP A 18 -17.53 -19.16 -6.02
C ASP A 18 -18.51 -17.96 -6.05
N GLU A 19 -19.09 -17.70 -7.23
CA GLU A 19 -20.13 -16.68 -7.47
C GLU A 19 -21.52 -17.13 -6.98
N SER A 20 -21.59 -18.05 -6.00
CA SER A 20 -22.84 -18.47 -5.41
C SER A 20 -23.60 -17.30 -4.74
N GLU A 21 -24.92 -17.46 -4.60
CA GLU A 21 -25.73 -16.48 -3.87
C GLU A 21 -25.23 -16.25 -2.44
N LEU A 22 -24.69 -17.28 -1.80
CA LEU A 22 -24.12 -17.19 -0.44
C LEU A 22 -22.86 -16.35 -0.41
N ALA A 23 -21.96 -16.52 -1.39
CA ALA A 23 -20.76 -15.71 -1.54
C ALA A 23 -21.14 -14.24 -1.80
N ALA A 24 -22.09 -13.98 -2.68
CA ALA A 24 -22.55 -12.63 -2.97
C ALA A 24 -23.17 -11.95 -1.74
N GLU A 25 -23.93 -12.69 -0.90
CA GLU A 25 -24.47 -12.17 0.35
C GLU A 25 -23.36 -11.85 1.36
N ALA A 26 -22.36 -12.75 1.51
CA ALA A 26 -21.20 -12.54 2.37
C ALA A 26 -20.38 -11.32 1.94
N ASP A 27 -20.09 -11.18 0.67
CA ASP A 27 -19.38 -10.02 0.11
C ASP A 27 -20.14 -8.72 0.33
N ASN A 28 -21.45 -8.74 0.16
CA ASN A 28 -22.25 -7.56 0.41
C ASN A 28 -22.21 -7.14 1.88
N ARG A 29 -22.30 -8.08 2.81
CA ARG A 29 -22.19 -7.81 4.25
C ARG A 29 -20.81 -7.29 4.64
N ILE A 30 -19.74 -7.83 4.03
CA ILE A 30 -18.38 -7.31 4.23
C ILE A 30 -18.28 -5.88 3.69
N ARG A 31 -18.82 -5.61 2.52
CA ARG A 31 -18.80 -4.28 1.89
C ARG A 31 -19.51 -3.23 2.72
N THR A 32 -20.66 -3.58 3.32
CA THR A 32 -21.49 -2.64 4.07
C THR A 32 -21.11 -2.56 5.55
N PHE A 33 -20.23 -3.44 6.03
CA PHE A 33 -19.92 -3.63 7.46
C PHE A 33 -19.68 -2.31 8.22
N GLN A 34 -18.87 -1.42 7.68
CA GLN A 34 -18.54 -0.15 8.35
C GLN A 34 -19.76 0.77 8.47
N ALA A 35 -20.55 0.86 7.40
CA ALA A 35 -21.77 1.65 7.41
C ALA A 35 -22.84 1.07 8.36
N ASP A 36 -22.95 -0.25 8.40
CA ASP A 36 -23.87 -0.96 9.28
C ASP A 36 -23.45 -0.82 10.75
N ALA A 37 -22.17 -0.96 11.06
CA ALA A 37 -21.63 -0.75 12.40
C ALA A 37 -21.87 0.70 12.90
N ALA A 38 -21.71 1.68 12.01
CA ALA A 38 -22.03 3.08 12.34
C ALA A 38 -23.53 3.28 12.61
N ARG A 39 -24.38 2.73 11.75
CA ARG A 39 -25.83 2.91 11.83
C ARG A 39 -26.46 2.15 13.00
N GLU A 40 -26.03 0.92 13.25
CA GLU A 40 -26.68 0.02 14.21
C GLU A 40 -26.06 0.08 15.60
N ALA A 41 -24.77 0.34 15.69
CA ALA A 41 -24.03 0.33 16.95
C ALA A 41 -23.32 1.65 17.28
N GLY A 42 -23.42 2.67 16.43
CA GLY A 42 -22.77 3.96 16.65
C GLY A 42 -21.24 3.91 16.58
N ILE A 43 -20.67 2.92 15.89
CA ILE A 43 -19.22 2.75 15.76
C ILE A 43 -18.73 3.54 14.54
N PHE A 44 -18.06 4.66 14.77
CA PHE A 44 -17.56 5.56 13.72
C PHE A 44 -16.03 5.50 13.55
N HIS A 45 -15.33 4.80 14.46
CA HIS A 45 -13.88 4.69 14.42
C HIS A 45 -13.45 3.23 14.33
N HIS A 46 -12.67 2.91 13.30
CA HIS A 46 -12.17 1.56 13.06
C HIS A 46 -10.64 1.58 13.00
N LEU A 47 -9.99 0.78 13.86
CA LEU A 47 -8.56 0.55 13.80
C LEU A 47 -8.28 -0.67 12.94
N ILE A 48 -7.70 -0.45 11.77
CA ILE A 48 -7.46 -1.49 10.77
C ILE A 48 -5.95 -1.68 10.60
N THR A 49 -5.35 -2.56 11.39
CA THR A 49 -3.91 -2.86 11.34
C THR A 49 -3.57 -4.04 10.44
N LEU A 50 -4.34 -5.11 10.51
CA LEU A 50 -4.12 -6.35 9.75
C LEU A 50 -4.16 -6.17 8.23
N PRO A 51 -5.10 -5.44 7.62
CA PRO A 51 -5.08 -5.20 6.18
C PRO A 51 -3.80 -4.55 5.69
N THR A 52 -3.23 -3.59 6.43
CA THR A 52 -1.96 -2.96 6.08
C THR A 52 -0.82 -3.96 6.16
N TYR A 53 -0.76 -4.76 7.23
CA TYR A 53 0.26 -5.80 7.39
C TYR A 53 0.20 -6.84 6.27
N HIS A 54 -0.98 -7.40 5.99
CA HIS A 54 -1.13 -8.41 4.95
C HIS A 54 -0.89 -7.87 3.55
N THR A 55 -1.30 -6.64 3.27
CA THR A 55 -0.99 -5.97 2.00
C THR A 55 0.50 -5.79 1.81
N ALA A 56 1.21 -5.34 2.84
CA ALA A 56 2.66 -5.20 2.79
C ALA A 56 3.35 -6.56 2.61
N ALA A 57 2.94 -7.59 3.35
CA ALA A 57 3.49 -8.94 3.25
C ALA A 57 3.31 -9.53 1.84
N LEU A 58 2.08 -9.46 1.29
CA LEU A 58 1.77 -9.94 -0.06
C LEU A 58 2.58 -9.19 -1.13
N SER A 59 2.63 -7.86 -1.03
CA SER A 59 3.36 -7.04 -2.00
C SER A 59 4.86 -7.30 -1.96
N THR A 60 5.42 -7.50 -0.76
CA THR A 60 6.83 -7.83 -0.58
C THR A 60 7.17 -9.22 -1.12
N ASP A 61 6.32 -10.21 -0.87
CA ASP A 61 6.49 -11.57 -1.41
C ASP A 61 6.45 -11.57 -2.93
N ASN A 62 5.48 -10.87 -3.53
CA ASN A 62 5.39 -10.74 -4.99
C ASN A 62 6.64 -10.06 -5.57
N LEU A 63 7.09 -8.96 -4.95
CA LEU A 63 8.32 -8.27 -5.36
C LEU A 63 9.52 -9.19 -5.28
N ALA A 64 9.67 -9.95 -4.19
CA ALA A 64 10.78 -10.87 -4.01
C ALA A 64 10.81 -11.95 -5.08
N LYS A 65 9.67 -12.55 -5.39
CA LYS A 65 9.53 -13.57 -6.45
C LYS A 65 9.91 -13.03 -7.84
N GLU A 66 9.46 -11.84 -8.17
CA GLU A 66 9.79 -11.20 -9.45
C GLU A 66 11.26 -10.78 -9.51
N TYR A 67 11.78 -10.18 -8.42
CA TYR A 67 13.14 -9.65 -8.37
C TYR A 67 14.22 -10.74 -8.42
N PHE A 68 14.01 -11.84 -7.70
CA PHE A 68 14.92 -12.99 -7.70
C PHE A 68 14.63 -14.01 -8.81
N GLY A 69 13.57 -13.81 -9.58
CA GLY A 69 13.25 -14.55 -10.78
C GLY A 69 13.86 -13.93 -12.03
N ASP A 70 13.31 -14.28 -13.19
CA ASP A 70 13.81 -13.84 -14.51
C ASP A 70 13.63 -12.35 -14.77
N ALA A 71 12.73 -11.68 -14.05
CA ALA A 71 12.45 -10.27 -14.23
C ALA A 71 13.52 -9.34 -13.60
N GLY A 72 14.22 -9.77 -12.55
CA GLY A 72 15.22 -8.97 -11.87
C GLY A 72 14.69 -7.58 -11.48
N MET A 73 15.49 -6.54 -11.72
CA MET A 73 15.09 -5.15 -11.46
C MET A 73 13.83 -4.71 -12.21
N LEU A 74 13.51 -5.33 -13.34
CA LEU A 74 12.29 -5.02 -14.07
C LEU A 74 11.04 -5.37 -13.24
N GLY A 75 11.09 -6.41 -12.41
CA GLY A 75 10.02 -6.75 -11.48
C GLY A 75 9.68 -5.57 -10.57
N TYR A 76 10.68 -4.91 -10.00
CA TYR A 76 10.46 -3.69 -9.20
C TYR A 76 9.94 -2.52 -10.04
N VAL A 77 10.61 -2.21 -11.15
CA VAL A 77 10.26 -1.06 -12.00
C VAL A 77 8.85 -1.21 -12.57
N ALA A 78 8.53 -2.36 -13.15
CA ALA A 78 7.23 -2.59 -13.77
C ALA A 78 6.15 -2.93 -12.74
N GLY A 79 6.50 -3.75 -11.75
CA GLY A 79 5.57 -4.23 -10.74
C GLY A 79 5.16 -3.17 -9.71
N VAL A 80 6.03 -2.23 -9.40
CA VAL A 80 5.82 -1.23 -8.36
C VAL A 80 5.87 0.19 -8.93
N GLN A 81 7.02 0.70 -9.33
CA GLN A 81 7.21 2.11 -9.67
C GLN A 81 6.28 2.62 -10.78
N ARG A 82 6.15 1.88 -11.88
CA ARG A 82 5.26 2.27 -12.97
C ARG A 82 3.79 2.27 -12.56
N LYS A 83 3.40 1.37 -11.65
CA LYS A 83 2.04 1.36 -11.09
C LYS A 83 1.79 2.56 -10.20
N GLU A 84 2.72 2.89 -9.32
CA GLU A 84 2.64 4.07 -8.46
C GLU A 84 2.51 5.35 -9.29
N ILE A 85 3.35 5.52 -10.31
CA ILE A 85 3.29 6.68 -11.22
C ILE A 85 1.93 6.77 -11.90
N ARG A 86 1.43 5.67 -12.50
CA ARG A 86 0.15 5.64 -13.21
C ARG A 86 -1.05 5.92 -12.31
N GLN A 87 -0.96 5.49 -11.06
CA GLN A 87 -2.02 5.68 -10.06
C GLN A 87 -1.91 7.02 -9.31
N GLY A 88 -0.88 7.82 -9.59
CA GLY A 88 -0.64 9.09 -8.91
C GLY A 88 -0.33 8.94 -7.43
N ILE A 89 0.30 7.83 -7.03
CA ILE A 89 0.64 7.57 -5.63
C ILE A 89 1.80 8.48 -5.21
N ALA A 90 1.55 9.32 -4.21
CA ALA A 90 2.50 10.34 -3.78
C ALA A 90 3.81 9.76 -3.18
N CYS A 91 3.84 8.47 -2.83
CA CYS A 91 5.04 7.80 -2.31
C CYS A 91 6.19 7.70 -3.33
N VAL A 92 5.91 7.90 -4.63
CA VAL A 92 6.95 8.01 -5.66
C VAL A 92 7.97 9.11 -5.29
N LYS A 93 7.50 10.17 -4.65
CA LYS A 93 8.34 11.26 -4.11
C LYS A 93 8.67 11.02 -2.63
N HIS A 94 9.16 9.83 -2.30
CA HIS A 94 9.38 9.39 -0.91
C HIS A 94 10.35 10.30 -0.13
N GLN A 95 11.36 10.85 -0.78
CA GLN A 95 12.33 11.75 -0.14
C GLN A 95 11.66 13.05 0.29
N ASN A 96 10.87 13.66 -0.58
CA ASN A 96 10.09 14.86 -0.25
C ASN A 96 9.10 14.56 0.89
N ARG A 97 8.41 13.42 0.85
CA ARG A 97 7.50 13.00 1.93
C ARG A 97 8.20 12.66 3.23
N ALA A 98 9.44 12.17 3.18
CA ALA A 98 10.26 11.94 4.37
C ALA A 98 10.85 13.22 4.97
N GLY A 99 10.62 14.37 4.33
CA GLY A 99 11.09 15.66 4.81
C GLY A 99 12.56 15.91 4.50
N SER A 100 13.10 15.30 3.43
CA SER A 100 14.50 15.53 3.02
C SER A 100 14.75 17.01 2.74
N ASP A 101 13.81 17.65 2.04
CA ASP A 101 13.92 19.07 1.70
C ASP A 101 14.03 19.93 2.98
N MET A 102 13.18 19.65 3.98
CA MET A 102 13.24 20.35 5.27
C MET A 102 14.54 20.04 6.03
N GLY A 103 15.03 18.80 5.93
CA GLY A 103 16.30 18.41 6.54
C GLY A 103 17.49 19.09 5.86
N ASP A 104 17.45 19.27 4.56
CA ASP A 104 18.49 19.93 3.80
C ASP A 104 18.45 21.46 4.02
N ASP A 105 17.27 22.07 4.09
CA ASP A 105 17.11 23.48 4.46
C ASP A 105 17.65 23.75 5.86
N HIS A 106 17.44 22.86 6.83
CA HIS A 106 18.02 22.98 8.17
C HIS A 106 19.54 22.88 8.14
N LYS A 107 20.10 21.93 7.40
CA LYS A 107 21.57 21.80 7.26
C LYS A 107 22.20 23.05 6.62
N GLU A 108 21.55 23.55 5.55
CA GLU A 108 22.01 24.77 4.89
C GLU A 108 21.99 25.97 5.84
N TYR A 109 20.90 26.12 6.59
CA TYR A 109 20.73 27.19 7.54
C TYR A 109 21.81 27.21 8.65
N PHE A 110 22.15 26.05 9.21
CA PHE A 110 23.07 25.94 10.34
C PHE A 110 24.55 25.80 9.95
N ALA A 111 24.82 25.15 8.80
CA ALA A 111 26.20 24.80 8.40
C ALA A 111 26.61 25.32 7.02
N GLY A 112 25.74 26.07 6.35
CA GLY A 112 25.96 26.65 5.04
C GLY A 112 25.96 25.62 3.89
N GLU A 113 26.05 26.12 2.66
CA GLU A 113 26.00 25.29 1.43
C GLU A 113 27.04 24.14 1.39
N ALA A 114 28.13 24.25 2.13
CA ALA A 114 29.16 23.21 2.18
C ALA A 114 28.66 21.92 2.85
N ALA A 115 27.65 22.01 3.72
CA ALA A 115 27.04 20.85 4.37
C ALA A 115 26.19 20.00 3.42
N LEU A 116 25.72 20.58 2.33
CA LEU A 116 24.91 19.90 1.31
C LEU A 116 25.76 19.08 0.32
N LYS A 117 27.07 19.29 0.27
CA LYS A 117 27.96 18.65 -0.71
C LYS A 117 28.07 17.12 -0.55
N ALA A 118 27.81 16.58 0.62
CA ALA A 118 27.85 15.12 0.86
C ALA A 118 26.62 14.39 0.29
N GLY A 119 25.52 15.08 0.11
CA GLY A 119 24.27 14.52 -0.43
C GLY A 119 23.78 15.20 -1.70
N GLY A 120 24.62 15.97 -2.38
CA GLY A 120 24.40 16.74 -3.61
C GLY A 120 22.95 17.17 -3.84
N LYS A 121 22.71 18.46 -3.94
CA LYS A 121 21.40 19.08 -4.23
C LYS A 121 20.66 18.43 -5.43
N ASP A 122 21.40 17.68 -6.27
CA ASP A 122 20.90 17.00 -7.45
C ASP A 122 20.76 15.47 -7.31
N ASN A 123 21.20 14.88 -6.19
CA ASN A 123 21.16 13.43 -6.03
C ASN A 123 19.76 12.86 -5.75
N THR A 124 18.85 13.66 -5.27
CA THR A 124 17.51 13.23 -4.87
C THR A 124 16.39 14.17 -5.31
N MET A 125 16.69 15.44 -5.55
CA MET A 125 15.75 16.40 -6.13
C MET A 125 15.58 16.08 -7.61
N ASN A 126 14.39 15.81 -8.06
CA ASN A 126 14.00 15.48 -9.43
C ASN A 126 14.23 14.02 -9.88
N GLN A 127 14.49 13.09 -8.98
CA GLN A 127 14.65 11.67 -9.35
C GLN A 127 13.40 11.09 -10.01
N PHE A 128 12.22 11.68 -9.77
CA PHE A 128 10.94 11.33 -10.37
C PHE A 128 10.12 12.58 -10.75
N GLY A 129 10.78 13.56 -11.29
CA GLY A 129 10.40 14.91 -11.70
C GLY A 129 8.94 15.23 -11.87
#